data_d49c695ab5982dfe23451a06846b0667
#
_entry.id   d49c695ab5982dfe23451a06846b0667
#
_cell.length_a   1.000
_cell.length_b   1.000
_cell.length_c   1.000
_cell.angle_alpha   90.00
_cell.angle_beta   90.00
_cell.angle_gamma   90.00
#
_symmetry.space_group_name_H-M   'P 1'
#
loop_
_entity.id
_entity.type
_entity.pdbx_description
1 polymer ?
#
loop_
_entity_poly.entity_id
_entity_poly.type
_entity_poly.pdbx_seq_one_letter_code
_entity_poly.pdbx_strand_id
1 'polypeptide(L)'
;GVGFYSLQGDALVRTHHVELDVDGDLTEAPELVGLAQPDLVLLNDEDLAYAKIRLDERSLRTATDHLSKISDPLARSLVWGAAWDQTRDAEASASEYIDLVLKNIGTETESTTVRTTLGQLQLAANSYVSPEKRDAARQRVAEGLWDLAQNAEAGSDSQLQFVTAFASAAATPGQWERVAQLRSGDLALPGLDIDADLSWSLLVSLAAGGVVSAEQIDEAQAADNTAKGGEFAAQARAALPTVDAKRVAWASLIDNDDLPNTVVRSAAAGFVHPAGTDA
;
A
#
# COMPACT_ATOMS: atom_id res chain seq x y z
N GLY A 1 9.41 26.48 -0.56
CA GLY A 1 8.30 27.18 0.09
C GLY A 1 7.84 26.46 1.35
N VAL A 2 7.11 27.15 2.21
CA VAL A 2 6.44 26.62 3.39
C VAL A 2 4.98 27.00 3.34
N GLY A 3 4.10 26.00 3.31
CA GLY A 3 2.65 26.18 3.30
C GLY A 3 2.04 26.03 4.69
N PHE A 4 1.11 26.90 5.01
CA PHE A 4 0.37 26.91 6.27
C PHE A 4 -1.09 26.61 6.00
N TYR A 5 -1.57 25.50 6.52
CA TYR A 5 -2.92 24.99 6.27
C TYR A 5 -3.75 25.07 7.55
N SER A 6 -4.99 25.54 7.43
CA SER A 6 -5.93 25.63 8.56
C SER A 6 -7.28 25.07 8.16
N LEU A 7 -7.97 24.45 9.13
CA LEU A 7 -9.34 23.98 8.95
C LEU A 7 -10.29 25.15 8.80
N GLN A 8 -11.04 25.16 7.69
CA GLN A 8 -12.09 26.11 7.40
C GLN A 8 -13.36 25.35 6.99
N GLY A 9 -14.28 25.20 7.92
CA GLY A 9 -15.43 24.33 7.73
C GLY A 9 -14.99 22.88 7.50
N ASP A 10 -15.30 22.32 6.33
CA ASP A 10 -14.96 20.94 5.97
C ASP A 10 -13.72 20.85 5.04
N ALA A 11 -12.93 21.90 4.92
CA ALA A 11 -11.73 21.94 4.09
C ALA A 11 -10.50 22.27 4.93
N LEU A 12 -9.35 21.69 4.55
CA LEU A 12 -8.03 22.07 5.06
C LEU A 12 -7.35 22.94 4.00
N VAL A 13 -7.37 24.26 4.22
CA VAL A 13 -7.05 25.28 3.22
C VAL A 13 -5.69 25.90 3.51
N ARG A 14 -4.87 26.10 2.47
CA ARG A 14 -3.64 26.89 2.57
C ARG A 14 -3.99 28.34 2.82
N THR A 15 -3.77 28.79 4.05
CA THR A 15 -4.08 30.17 4.49
C THR A 15 -2.91 31.11 4.32
N HIS A 16 -1.70 30.58 4.29
CA HIS A 16 -0.49 31.37 4.12
C HIS A 16 0.60 30.55 3.43
N HIS A 17 1.53 31.20 2.74
CA HIS A 17 2.68 30.60 2.09
C HIS A 17 3.86 31.56 2.17
N VAL A 18 5.05 31.03 2.46
CA VAL A 18 6.29 31.79 2.56
C VAL A 18 7.37 31.07 1.75
N GLU A 19 8.12 31.84 0.98
CA GLU A 19 9.36 31.38 0.37
C GLU A 19 10.51 31.84 1.23
N LEU A 20 11.38 30.91 1.62
CA LEU A 20 12.59 31.21 2.37
C LEU A 20 13.70 30.23 1.99
N ASP A 21 14.92 30.71 2.03
CA ASP A 21 16.12 29.92 1.92
C ASP A 21 16.43 29.31 3.29
N VAL A 22 16.47 27.98 3.36
CA VAL A 22 16.82 27.25 4.59
C VAL A 22 18.34 27.10 4.64
N ASP A 23 18.97 27.67 5.66
CA ASP A 23 20.43 27.61 5.87
C ASP A 23 20.76 27.24 7.32
N GLY A 24 21.70 26.28 7.47
CA GLY A 24 22.12 25.80 8.76
C GLY A 24 21.07 25.03 9.57
N ASP A 25 21.30 24.94 10.87
CA ASP A 25 20.45 24.17 11.79
C ASP A 25 19.17 24.91 12.19
N LEU A 26 19.10 26.22 11.97
CA LEU A 26 17.98 27.08 12.30
C LEU A 26 17.85 28.21 11.28
N THR A 27 16.67 28.36 10.72
CA THR A 27 16.32 29.49 9.86
C THR A 27 15.18 30.26 10.51
N GLU A 28 15.40 31.53 10.81
CA GLU A 28 14.36 32.42 11.35
C GLU A 28 13.42 32.89 10.22
N ALA A 29 12.13 33.00 10.53
CA ALA A 29 11.09 33.51 9.63
C ALA A 29 10.29 34.63 10.32
N PRO A 30 10.88 35.83 10.44
CA PRO A 30 10.28 36.96 11.20
C PRO A 30 8.93 37.40 10.62
N GLU A 31 8.68 37.18 9.33
CA GLU A 31 7.42 37.45 8.65
C GLU A 31 6.24 36.62 9.17
N LEU A 32 6.51 35.53 9.88
CA LEU A 32 5.50 34.67 10.47
C LEU A 32 5.09 35.10 11.89
N VAL A 33 5.82 36.04 12.48
CA VAL A 33 5.55 36.50 13.85
C VAL A 33 4.18 37.21 13.92
N GLY A 34 3.32 36.73 14.80
CA GLY A 34 1.97 37.27 15.02
C GLY A 34 0.89 36.64 14.14
N LEU A 35 1.22 35.72 13.23
CA LEU A 35 0.23 34.92 12.53
C LEU A 35 -0.40 33.88 13.47
N ALA A 36 -1.67 33.55 13.21
CA ALA A 36 -2.32 32.46 13.91
C ALA A 36 -1.61 31.13 13.60
N GLN A 37 -1.42 30.31 14.62
CA GLN A 37 -0.80 28.98 14.43
C GLN A 37 -1.69 28.12 13.51
N PRO A 38 -1.17 27.60 12.41
CA PRO A 38 -1.92 26.74 11.50
C PRO A 38 -2.17 25.35 12.12
N ASP A 39 -3.05 24.58 11.49
CA ASP A 39 -3.30 23.18 11.87
C ASP A 39 -2.26 22.23 11.26
N LEU A 40 -1.72 22.58 10.08
CA LEU A 40 -0.65 21.82 9.42
C LEU A 40 0.36 22.80 8.78
N VAL A 41 1.63 22.55 9.00
CA VAL A 41 2.76 23.19 8.31
C VAL A 41 3.37 22.19 7.34
N LEU A 42 3.40 22.54 6.05
CA LEU A 42 4.00 21.74 5.01
C LEU A 42 5.29 22.42 4.51
N LEU A 43 6.42 21.80 4.82
CA LEU A 43 7.71 22.19 4.26
C LEU A 43 7.82 21.74 2.81
N ASN A 44 8.60 22.45 2.01
CA ASN A 44 8.75 22.20 0.58
C ASN A 44 7.40 22.18 -0.16
N ASP A 45 6.44 22.95 0.30
CA ASP A 45 5.16 23.14 -0.39
C ASP A 45 5.43 23.59 -1.83
N GLU A 46 4.74 23.00 -2.82
CA GLU A 46 4.99 23.12 -4.26
C GLU A 46 6.21 22.33 -4.80
N ASP A 47 6.92 21.55 -3.98
CA ASP A 47 7.97 20.59 -4.36
C ASP A 47 9.13 21.18 -5.20
N LEU A 48 9.52 22.41 -4.89
CA LEU A 48 10.58 23.12 -5.64
C LEU A 48 11.99 22.75 -5.20
N ALA A 49 12.16 22.07 -4.06
CA ALA A 49 13.45 21.67 -3.53
C ALA A 49 13.55 20.14 -3.39
N TYR A 50 14.73 19.60 -3.68
CA TYR A 50 15.01 18.20 -3.37
C TYR A 50 15.37 18.08 -1.89
N ALA A 51 14.37 17.86 -1.06
CA ALA A 51 14.51 17.82 0.39
C ALA A 51 13.63 16.71 1.00
N LYS A 52 14.17 16.07 2.05
CA LYS A 52 13.43 15.15 2.89
C LYS A 52 12.76 15.96 4.00
N ILE A 53 11.45 16.06 3.95
CA ILE A 53 10.67 16.87 4.88
C ILE A 53 10.22 16.07 6.10
N ARG A 54 9.99 16.77 7.21
CA ARG A 54 9.43 16.22 8.43
C ARG A 54 8.20 17.03 8.83
N LEU A 55 7.13 16.35 9.13
CA LEU A 55 5.97 16.96 9.74
C LEU A 55 6.19 17.03 11.25
N ASP A 56 5.86 18.18 11.85
CA ASP A 56 5.77 18.25 13.30
C ASP A 56 4.59 17.41 13.82
N GLU A 57 4.56 17.17 15.12
CA GLU A 57 3.56 16.30 15.75
C GLU A 57 2.11 16.79 15.53
N ARG A 58 1.88 18.12 15.55
CA ARG A 58 0.56 18.70 15.28
C ARG A 58 0.17 18.49 13.81
N SER A 59 1.08 18.80 12.90
CA SER A 59 0.87 18.62 11.45
C SER A 59 0.59 17.16 11.10
N LEU A 60 1.31 16.19 11.70
CA LEU A 60 1.08 14.77 11.49
C LEU A 60 -0.30 14.33 12.00
N ARG A 61 -0.72 14.79 13.19
CA ARG A 61 -2.07 14.52 13.70
C ARG A 61 -3.15 15.12 12.81
N THR A 62 -2.98 16.36 12.38
CA THR A 62 -3.92 17.01 11.45
C THR A 62 -4.00 16.28 10.12
N ALA A 63 -2.87 15.85 9.57
CA ALA A 63 -2.83 15.01 8.37
C ALA A 63 -3.57 13.70 8.57
N THR A 64 -3.36 13.01 9.70
CA THR A 64 -4.05 11.75 9.99
C THR A 64 -5.57 11.89 9.97
N ASP A 65 -6.10 13.02 10.46
CA ASP A 65 -7.55 13.21 10.55
C ASP A 65 -8.17 13.92 9.33
N HIS A 66 -7.37 14.67 8.58
CA HIS A 66 -7.90 15.63 7.61
C HIS A 66 -7.14 15.72 6.28
N LEU A 67 -6.20 14.82 5.96
CA LEU A 67 -5.43 14.89 4.70
C LEU A 67 -6.33 14.90 3.47
N SER A 68 -7.39 14.10 3.49
CA SER A 68 -8.40 14.04 2.42
C SER A 68 -9.12 15.38 2.15
N LYS A 69 -9.02 16.34 3.08
CA LYS A 69 -9.64 17.68 2.97
C LYS A 69 -8.74 18.71 2.29
N ILE A 70 -7.49 18.38 1.98
CA ILE A 70 -6.62 19.20 1.13
C ILE A 70 -7.00 18.96 -0.33
N SER A 71 -7.39 20.02 -1.04
CA SER A 71 -7.80 19.90 -2.45
C SER A 71 -6.63 19.71 -3.40
N ASP A 72 -5.45 20.25 -3.09
CA ASP A 72 -4.25 20.16 -3.93
C ASP A 72 -3.63 18.74 -3.84
N PRO A 73 -3.61 17.98 -4.95
CA PRO A 73 -3.04 16.64 -4.96
C PRO A 73 -1.51 16.62 -4.73
N LEU A 74 -0.79 17.69 -5.14
CA LEU A 74 0.64 17.79 -4.89
C LEU A 74 0.92 17.92 -3.39
N ALA A 75 0.19 18.80 -2.70
CA ALA A 75 0.33 18.96 -1.25
C ALA A 75 0.00 17.65 -0.51
N ARG A 76 -1.06 16.91 -0.92
CA ARG A 76 -1.35 15.59 -0.36
C ARG A 76 -0.21 14.60 -0.60
N SER A 77 0.35 14.58 -1.82
CA SER A 77 1.47 13.69 -2.18
C SER A 77 2.71 13.95 -1.33
N LEU A 78 3.02 15.22 -1.06
CA LEU A 78 4.12 15.61 -0.17
C LEU A 78 3.89 15.15 1.27
N VAL A 79 2.66 15.26 1.78
CA VAL A 79 2.31 14.76 3.12
C VAL A 79 2.42 13.24 3.19
N TRP A 80 1.95 12.50 2.16
CA TRP A 80 2.15 11.04 2.06
C TRP A 80 3.63 10.66 2.13
N GLY A 81 4.46 11.35 1.34
CA GLY A 81 5.90 11.13 1.32
C GLY A 81 6.58 11.43 2.64
N ALA A 82 6.23 12.55 3.28
CA ALA A 82 6.78 12.95 4.58
C ALA A 82 6.43 11.95 5.69
N ALA A 83 5.16 11.52 5.77
CA ALA A 83 4.72 10.54 6.76
C ALA A 83 5.39 9.18 6.56
N TRP A 84 5.55 8.75 5.31
CA TRP A 84 6.29 7.53 4.99
C TRP A 84 7.76 7.61 5.39
N ASP A 85 8.43 8.72 5.07
CA ASP A 85 9.84 8.91 5.42
C ASP A 85 10.05 8.90 6.94
N GLN A 86 9.17 9.55 7.72
CA GLN A 86 9.23 9.50 9.18
C GLN A 86 9.03 8.07 9.71
N THR A 87 8.14 7.30 9.11
CA THR A 87 7.90 5.90 9.49
C THR A 87 9.11 5.03 9.17
N ARG A 88 9.66 5.16 7.96
CA ARG A 88 10.83 4.39 7.50
C ARG A 88 12.09 4.70 8.29
N ASP A 89 12.25 5.95 8.72
CA ASP A 89 13.39 6.39 9.51
C ASP A 89 13.19 6.15 11.03
N ALA A 90 12.08 5.49 11.42
CA ALA A 90 11.71 5.18 12.81
C ALA A 90 11.48 6.42 13.70
N GLU A 91 11.08 7.54 13.11
CA GLU A 91 10.72 8.78 13.79
C GLU A 91 9.21 8.86 14.10
N ALA A 92 8.39 8.09 13.38
CA ALA A 92 6.97 7.90 13.65
C ALA A 92 6.62 6.41 13.68
N SER A 93 5.54 6.04 14.38
CA SER A 93 5.16 4.64 14.47
C SER A 93 4.48 4.13 13.20
N ALA A 94 4.76 2.88 12.82
CA ALA A 94 4.09 2.23 11.71
C ALA A 94 2.55 2.14 11.92
N SER A 95 2.09 2.06 13.16
CA SER A 95 0.66 2.05 13.48
C SER A 95 -0.02 3.38 13.14
N GLU A 96 0.64 4.50 13.39
CA GLU A 96 0.15 5.85 13.02
C GLU A 96 0.11 6.03 11.52
N TYR A 97 1.11 5.49 10.80
CA TYR A 97 1.09 5.48 9.33
C TYR A 97 -0.07 4.64 8.78
N ILE A 98 -0.33 3.46 9.34
CA ILE A 98 -1.49 2.63 8.96
C ILE A 98 -2.80 3.40 9.20
N ASP A 99 -2.93 4.12 10.32
CA ASP A 99 -4.10 4.95 10.62
C ASP A 99 -4.29 6.07 9.60
N LEU A 100 -3.21 6.80 9.28
CA LEU A 100 -3.21 7.85 8.28
C LEU A 100 -3.70 7.32 6.93
N VAL A 101 -3.13 6.20 6.47
CA VAL A 101 -3.46 5.64 5.16
C VAL A 101 -4.91 5.17 5.12
N LEU A 102 -5.35 4.32 6.04
CA LEU A 102 -6.69 3.75 6.01
C LEU A 102 -7.80 4.81 6.13
N LYS A 103 -7.53 5.93 6.82
CA LYS A 103 -8.50 7.04 6.92
C LYS A 103 -8.61 7.88 5.67
N ASN A 104 -7.55 8.05 4.90
CA ASN A 104 -7.49 9.10 3.88
C ASN A 104 -7.33 8.59 2.44
N ILE A 105 -6.80 7.38 2.21
CA ILE A 105 -6.45 6.92 0.86
C ILE A 105 -7.68 6.73 -0.05
N GLY A 106 -8.85 6.50 0.53
CA GLY A 106 -10.09 6.29 -0.23
C GLY A 106 -10.55 7.50 -1.05
N THR A 107 -10.04 8.68 -0.76
CA THR A 107 -10.34 9.93 -1.49
C THR A 107 -9.21 10.39 -2.40
N GLU A 108 -8.10 9.63 -2.45
CA GLU A 108 -6.98 9.99 -3.32
C GLU A 108 -7.33 9.72 -4.78
N THR A 109 -7.00 10.68 -5.63
CA THR A 109 -7.35 10.66 -7.07
C THR A 109 -6.18 10.31 -7.97
N GLU A 110 -4.95 10.44 -7.45
CA GLU A 110 -3.74 10.16 -8.21
C GLU A 110 -3.37 8.67 -8.12
N SER A 111 -3.61 7.92 -9.18
CA SER A 111 -3.42 6.47 -9.26
C SER A 111 -2.02 6.01 -8.83
N THR A 112 -0.98 6.75 -9.20
CA THR A 112 0.41 6.44 -8.80
C THR A 112 0.61 6.64 -7.30
N THR A 113 0.03 7.68 -6.72
CA THR A 113 0.05 7.94 -5.27
C THR A 113 -0.67 6.81 -4.52
N VAL A 114 -1.87 6.42 -4.98
CA VAL A 114 -2.63 5.29 -4.40
C VAL A 114 -1.77 4.03 -4.39
N ARG A 115 -1.26 3.61 -5.55
CA ARG A 115 -0.44 2.39 -5.68
C ARG A 115 0.80 2.41 -4.78
N THR A 116 1.52 3.52 -4.75
CA THR A 116 2.74 3.66 -3.95
C THR A 116 2.40 3.57 -2.46
N THR A 117 1.39 4.30 -2.02
CA THR A 117 0.95 4.35 -0.61
C THR A 117 0.42 2.99 -0.15
N LEU A 118 -0.32 2.25 -0.99
CA LEU A 118 -0.77 0.88 -0.67
C LEU A 118 0.40 -0.10 -0.51
N GLY A 119 1.45 0.02 -1.34
CA GLY A 119 2.68 -0.77 -1.17
C GLY A 119 3.40 -0.44 0.15
N GLN A 120 3.47 0.83 0.50
CA GLN A 120 4.05 1.31 1.77
C GLN A 120 3.21 0.84 2.98
N LEU A 121 1.88 0.87 2.88
CA LEU A 121 0.96 0.35 3.89
C LEU A 121 1.22 -1.13 4.20
N GLN A 122 1.36 -1.95 3.16
CA GLN A 122 1.67 -3.37 3.32
C GLN A 122 3.06 -3.58 3.93
N LEU A 123 4.05 -2.82 3.49
CA LEU A 123 5.39 -2.89 4.07
C LEU A 123 5.40 -2.45 5.54
N ALA A 124 4.65 -1.41 5.91
CA ALA A 124 4.51 -0.99 7.29
C ALA A 124 3.92 -2.10 8.16
N ALA A 125 2.82 -2.73 7.73
CA ALA A 125 2.15 -3.79 8.46
C ALA A 125 2.99 -5.08 8.57
N ASN A 126 3.77 -5.40 7.53
CA ASN A 126 4.54 -6.64 7.48
C ASN A 126 5.92 -6.54 8.15
N SER A 127 6.54 -5.35 8.16
CA SER A 127 7.95 -5.23 8.52
C SER A 127 8.26 -4.19 9.60
N TYR A 128 7.47 -3.11 9.72
CA TYR A 128 7.77 -2.01 10.66
C TYR A 128 6.95 -2.07 11.95
N VAL A 129 5.81 -2.76 11.96
CA VAL A 129 5.08 -3.05 13.20
C VAL A 129 5.84 -4.12 13.99
N SER A 130 5.89 -3.97 15.31
CA SER A 130 6.54 -4.94 16.19
C SER A 130 5.97 -6.36 16.02
N PRO A 131 6.79 -7.42 16.16
CA PRO A 131 6.37 -8.79 15.87
C PRO A 131 5.07 -9.20 16.56
N GLU A 132 4.91 -8.85 17.84
CA GLU A 132 3.75 -9.20 18.65
C GLU A 132 2.44 -8.51 18.23
N LYS A 133 2.51 -7.44 17.46
CA LYS A 133 1.34 -6.71 16.93
C LYS A 133 1.10 -6.96 15.43
N ARG A 134 2.02 -7.66 14.77
CA ARG A 134 2.05 -7.78 13.31
C ARG A 134 0.79 -8.46 12.76
N ASP A 135 0.34 -9.55 13.36
CA ASP A 135 -0.85 -10.26 12.91
C ASP A 135 -2.11 -9.40 13.02
N ALA A 136 -2.27 -8.68 14.12
CA ALA A 136 -3.37 -7.74 14.28
C ALA A 136 -3.32 -6.59 13.27
N ALA A 137 -2.12 -6.08 12.96
CA ALA A 137 -1.93 -5.04 11.96
C ALA A 137 -2.27 -5.54 10.55
N ARG A 138 -1.83 -6.74 10.17
CA ARG A 138 -2.17 -7.38 8.89
C ARG A 138 -3.67 -7.57 8.72
N GLN A 139 -4.33 -8.12 9.74
CA GLN A 139 -5.79 -8.31 9.72
C GLN A 139 -6.52 -6.99 9.55
N ARG A 140 -6.12 -5.97 10.31
CA ARG A 140 -6.70 -4.63 10.23
C ARG A 140 -6.50 -3.98 8.87
N VAL A 141 -5.31 -4.09 8.29
CA VAL A 141 -5.01 -3.57 6.96
C VAL A 141 -5.88 -4.25 5.90
N ALA A 142 -5.98 -5.58 5.94
CA ALA A 142 -6.82 -6.31 5.00
C ALA A 142 -8.31 -5.93 5.13
N GLU A 143 -8.88 -5.85 6.34
CA GLU A 143 -10.27 -5.40 6.51
C GLU A 143 -10.47 -3.96 6.05
N GLY A 144 -9.55 -3.04 6.38
CA GLY A 144 -9.65 -1.66 5.92
C GLY A 144 -9.57 -1.53 4.39
N LEU A 145 -8.73 -2.34 3.72
CA LEU A 145 -8.65 -2.38 2.26
C LEU A 145 -9.93 -2.96 1.64
N TRP A 146 -10.55 -3.95 2.29
CA TRP A 146 -11.83 -4.48 1.87
C TRP A 146 -12.94 -3.43 1.98
N ASP A 147 -13.01 -2.71 3.09
CA ASP A 147 -13.97 -1.60 3.26
C ASP A 147 -13.77 -0.51 2.21
N LEU A 148 -12.52 -0.15 1.90
CA LEU A 148 -12.19 0.81 0.83
C LEU A 148 -12.65 0.30 -0.54
N ALA A 149 -12.44 -0.98 -0.85
CA ALA A 149 -12.86 -1.58 -2.11
C ALA A 149 -14.39 -1.56 -2.29
N GLN A 150 -15.14 -1.81 -1.21
CA GLN A 150 -16.60 -1.78 -1.22
C GLN A 150 -17.18 -0.37 -1.38
N ASN A 151 -16.47 0.65 -0.86
CA ASN A 151 -16.92 2.05 -0.87
C ASN A 151 -16.35 2.86 -2.03
N ALA A 152 -15.41 2.33 -2.81
CA ALA A 152 -14.88 2.99 -3.99
C ALA A 152 -15.92 3.11 -5.10
N GLU A 153 -15.73 4.09 -5.99
CA GLU A 153 -16.57 4.23 -7.18
C GLU A 153 -16.54 2.94 -8.01
N ALA A 154 -17.72 2.45 -8.38
CA ALA A 154 -17.88 1.20 -9.09
C ALA A 154 -17.10 1.18 -10.42
N GLY A 155 -16.22 0.20 -10.61
CA GLY A 155 -15.39 0.05 -11.80
C GLY A 155 -14.23 1.05 -11.90
N SER A 156 -13.94 1.80 -10.84
CA SER A 156 -12.81 2.72 -10.81
C SER A 156 -11.47 2.00 -10.68
N ASP A 157 -10.40 2.65 -11.13
CA ASP A 157 -9.02 2.20 -10.91
C ASP A 157 -8.69 2.04 -9.42
N SER A 158 -9.20 2.93 -8.57
CA SER A 158 -9.05 2.83 -7.12
C SER A 158 -9.71 1.56 -6.56
N GLN A 159 -10.92 1.20 -7.03
CA GLN A 159 -11.57 -0.05 -6.63
C GLN A 159 -10.71 -1.26 -6.95
N LEU A 160 -10.19 -1.34 -8.18
CA LEU A 160 -9.28 -2.41 -8.62
C LEU A 160 -8.02 -2.47 -7.76
N GLN A 161 -7.39 -1.32 -7.48
CA GLN A 161 -6.20 -1.24 -6.65
C GLN A 161 -6.48 -1.70 -5.20
N PHE A 162 -7.61 -1.31 -4.61
CA PHE A 162 -7.98 -1.74 -3.25
C PHE A 162 -8.28 -3.24 -3.18
N VAL A 163 -8.98 -3.81 -4.17
CA VAL A 163 -9.21 -5.27 -4.24
C VAL A 163 -7.89 -6.03 -4.37
N THR A 164 -7.00 -5.58 -5.25
CA THR A 164 -5.70 -6.21 -5.45
C THR A 164 -4.85 -6.14 -4.17
N ALA A 165 -4.85 -4.98 -3.49
CA ALA A 165 -4.16 -4.80 -2.23
C ALA A 165 -4.77 -5.62 -1.10
N PHE A 166 -6.12 -5.72 -1.02
CA PHE A 166 -6.82 -6.59 -0.09
C PHE A 166 -6.40 -8.05 -0.27
N ALA A 167 -6.43 -8.55 -1.51
CA ALA A 167 -6.02 -9.92 -1.80
C ALA A 167 -4.57 -10.20 -1.35
N SER A 168 -3.65 -9.28 -1.64
CA SER A 168 -2.25 -9.39 -1.21
C SER A 168 -2.06 -9.30 0.31
N ALA A 169 -2.95 -8.61 1.03
CA ALA A 169 -2.89 -8.44 2.48
C ALA A 169 -3.68 -9.50 3.25
N ALA A 170 -4.45 -10.35 2.59
CA ALA A 170 -5.26 -11.39 3.23
C ALA A 170 -4.41 -12.29 4.13
N ALA A 171 -4.83 -12.46 5.38
CA ALA A 171 -4.05 -13.14 6.43
C ALA A 171 -4.91 -14.09 7.30
N THR A 172 -6.22 -14.16 7.05
CA THR A 172 -7.13 -15.02 7.82
C THR A 172 -7.99 -15.90 6.92
N PRO A 173 -8.49 -17.05 7.42
CA PRO A 173 -9.37 -17.92 6.64
C PRO A 173 -10.59 -17.19 6.06
N GLY A 174 -11.24 -16.31 6.81
CA GLY A 174 -12.39 -15.54 6.32
C GLY A 174 -12.04 -14.53 5.22
N GLN A 175 -10.83 -13.96 5.25
CA GLN A 175 -10.35 -13.09 4.19
C GLN A 175 -10.06 -13.88 2.92
N TRP A 176 -9.40 -15.03 3.01
CA TRP A 176 -9.17 -15.90 1.86
C TRP A 176 -10.46 -16.50 1.30
N GLU A 177 -11.47 -16.75 2.13
CA GLU A 177 -12.79 -17.13 1.64
C GLU A 177 -13.40 -16.03 0.76
N ARG A 178 -13.32 -14.75 1.18
CA ARG A 178 -13.76 -13.62 0.33
C ARG A 178 -12.96 -13.55 -0.98
N VAL A 179 -11.64 -13.76 -0.94
CA VAL A 179 -10.79 -13.81 -2.14
C VAL A 179 -11.24 -14.95 -3.08
N ALA A 180 -11.55 -16.13 -2.54
CA ALA A 180 -12.04 -17.25 -3.31
C ALA A 180 -13.40 -16.96 -3.95
N GLN A 181 -14.33 -16.37 -3.20
CA GLN A 181 -15.65 -15.98 -3.68
C GLN A 181 -15.59 -14.89 -4.76
N LEU A 182 -14.68 -13.91 -4.64
CA LEU A 182 -14.42 -12.93 -5.71
C LEU A 182 -13.93 -13.64 -6.97
N ARG A 183 -12.98 -14.55 -6.85
CA ARG A 183 -12.39 -15.25 -7.99
C ARG A 183 -13.38 -16.19 -8.68
N SER A 184 -14.27 -16.85 -7.93
CA SER A 184 -15.31 -17.72 -8.48
C SER A 184 -16.52 -16.98 -9.06
N GLY A 185 -16.69 -15.70 -8.68
CA GLY A 185 -17.87 -14.91 -9.01
C GLY A 185 -19.05 -15.09 -8.06
N ASP A 186 -18.88 -15.86 -6.96
CA ASP A 186 -19.91 -16.00 -5.91
C ASP A 186 -20.08 -14.72 -5.09
N LEU A 187 -19.04 -13.90 -5.05
CA LEU A 187 -19.06 -12.54 -4.51
C LEU A 187 -18.67 -11.57 -5.62
N ALA A 188 -19.49 -10.57 -5.87
CA ALA A 188 -19.23 -9.54 -6.88
C ALA A 188 -19.26 -8.14 -6.25
N LEU A 189 -18.33 -7.30 -6.63
CA LEU A 189 -18.40 -5.87 -6.38
C LEU A 189 -18.95 -5.17 -7.63
N PRO A 190 -19.88 -4.21 -7.48
CA PRO A 190 -20.44 -3.51 -8.63
C PRO A 190 -19.32 -2.87 -9.49
N GLY A 191 -19.38 -3.09 -10.80
CA GLY A 191 -18.44 -2.51 -11.76
C GLY A 191 -17.05 -3.14 -11.80
N LEU A 192 -16.71 -4.05 -10.90
CA LEU A 192 -15.41 -4.73 -10.90
C LEU A 192 -15.46 -5.92 -11.87
N ASP A 193 -14.63 -5.87 -12.90
CA ASP A 193 -14.37 -7.01 -13.78
C ASP A 193 -13.18 -7.83 -13.24
N ILE A 194 -13.37 -9.15 -13.16
CA ILE A 194 -12.29 -10.09 -12.84
C ILE A 194 -11.60 -10.50 -14.14
N ASP A 195 -10.70 -9.66 -14.61
CA ASP A 195 -9.87 -9.98 -15.77
C ASP A 195 -8.78 -11.04 -15.44
N ALA A 196 -7.98 -11.40 -16.42
CA ALA A 196 -6.93 -12.40 -16.24
C ALA A 196 -5.90 -12.00 -15.16
N ASP A 197 -5.47 -10.73 -15.14
CA ASP A 197 -4.46 -10.24 -14.20
C ASP A 197 -4.99 -10.22 -12.76
N LEU A 198 -6.22 -9.77 -12.56
CA LEU A 198 -6.87 -9.80 -11.24
C LEU A 198 -7.13 -11.24 -10.80
N SER A 199 -7.64 -12.11 -11.69
CA SER A 199 -7.86 -13.53 -11.39
C SER A 199 -6.57 -14.22 -10.93
N TRP A 200 -5.43 -13.92 -11.56
CA TRP A 200 -4.11 -14.41 -11.13
C TRP A 200 -3.68 -13.83 -9.78
N SER A 201 -3.88 -12.54 -9.55
CA SER A 201 -3.55 -11.90 -8.27
C SER A 201 -4.33 -12.54 -7.11
N LEU A 202 -5.63 -12.81 -7.33
CA LEU A 202 -6.46 -13.56 -6.38
C LEU A 202 -5.96 -15.00 -6.16
N LEU A 203 -5.53 -15.69 -7.23
CA LEU A 203 -4.99 -17.05 -7.13
C LEU A 203 -3.67 -17.09 -6.34
N VAL A 204 -2.78 -16.12 -6.54
CA VAL A 204 -1.54 -15.99 -5.76
C VAL A 204 -1.84 -15.84 -4.27
N SER A 205 -2.82 -15.00 -3.90
CA SER A 205 -3.28 -14.84 -2.51
C SER A 205 -3.79 -16.17 -1.93
N LEU A 206 -4.63 -16.88 -2.68
CA LEU A 206 -5.17 -18.18 -2.25
C LEU A 206 -4.06 -19.23 -2.10
N ALA A 207 -3.06 -19.22 -2.98
CA ALA A 207 -1.88 -20.08 -2.87
C ALA A 207 -1.09 -19.76 -1.59
N ALA A 208 -0.84 -18.49 -1.30
CA ALA A 208 -0.15 -18.06 -0.08
C ALA A 208 -0.90 -18.45 1.21
N GLY A 209 -2.24 -18.46 1.16
CA GLY A 209 -3.10 -18.92 2.25
C GLY A 209 -3.24 -20.44 2.33
N GLY A 210 -2.63 -21.22 1.42
CA GLY A 210 -2.79 -22.67 1.37
C GLY A 210 -4.20 -23.14 1.01
N VAL A 211 -5.00 -22.28 0.38
CA VAL A 211 -6.40 -22.57 0.00
C VAL A 211 -6.49 -23.33 -1.32
N VAL A 212 -5.48 -23.18 -2.19
CA VAL A 212 -5.40 -23.87 -3.47
C VAL A 212 -4.18 -24.78 -3.53
N SER A 213 -4.28 -25.84 -4.33
CA SER A 213 -3.21 -26.80 -4.56
C SER A 213 -2.32 -26.44 -5.75
N ALA A 214 -1.18 -27.12 -5.88
CA ALA A 214 -0.30 -26.98 -7.05
C ALA A 214 -1.01 -27.36 -8.36
N GLU A 215 -1.85 -28.39 -8.33
CA GLU A 215 -2.63 -28.84 -9.50
C GLU A 215 -3.60 -27.77 -9.99
N GLN A 216 -4.24 -27.04 -9.08
CA GLN A 216 -5.13 -25.93 -9.45
C GLN A 216 -4.37 -24.74 -10.07
N ILE A 217 -3.11 -24.53 -9.66
CA ILE A 217 -2.23 -23.53 -10.29
C ILE A 217 -1.83 -24.00 -11.69
N ASP A 218 -1.54 -25.29 -11.86
CA ASP A 218 -1.21 -25.90 -13.16
C ASP A 218 -2.38 -25.82 -14.13
N GLU A 219 -3.60 -26.08 -13.67
CA GLU A 219 -4.84 -25.91 -14.46
C GLU A 219 -5.02 -24.47 -14.92
N ALA A 220 -4.80 -23.49 -14.02
CA ALA A 220 -4.89 -22.08 -14.36
C ALA A 220 -3.83 -21.67 -15.39
N GLN A 221 -2.60 -22.18 -15.27
CA GLN A 221 -1.55 -21.94 -16.25
C GLN A 221 -1.83 -22.58 -17.61
N ALA A 222 -2.43 -23.77 -17.63
CA ALA A 222 -2.82 -24.44 -18.87
C ALA A 222 -3.92 -23.66 -19.60
N ALA A 223 -4.81 -22.99 -18.85
CA ALA A 223 -5.85 -22.12 -19.39
C ALA A 223 -5.33 -20.77 -19.89
N ASP A 224 -4.23 -20.27 -19.29
CA ASP A 224 -3.54 -19.03 -19.69
C ASP A 224 -2.07 -19.33 -20.03
N ASN A 225 -1.85 -19.84 -21.24
CA ASN A 225 -0.51 -20.20 -21.75
C ASN A 225 0.23 -18.98 -22.32
N THR A 226 0.16 -17.83 -21.64
CA THR A 226 0.92 -16.62 -21.97
C THR A 226 2.20 -16.53 -21.14
N ALA A 227 3.14 -15.68 -21.55
CA ALA A 227 4.34 -15.38 -20.75
C ALA A 227 3.94 -14.83 -19.38
N LYS A 228 2.93 -13.97 -19.33
CA LYS A 228 2.39 -13.38 -18.09
C LYS A 228 1.75 -14.42 -17.18
N GLY A 229 0.93 -15.33 -17.74
CA GLY A 229 0.37 -16.47 -17.01
C GLY A 229 1.47 -17.36 -16.40
N GLY A 230 2.58 -17.58 -17.14
CA GLY A 230 3.75 -18.29 -16.63
C GLY A 230 4.44 -17.59 -15.44
N GLU A 231 4.55 -16.27 -15.47
CA GLU A 231 5.08 -15.46 -14.37
C GLU A 231 4.20 -15.57 -13.11
N PHE A 232 2.89 -15.40 -13.24
CA PHE A 232 1.94 -15.55 -12.14
C PHE A 232 1.92 -16.98 -11.58
N ALA A 233 1.97 -17.99 -12.44
CA ALA A 233 2.02 -19.39 -11.99
C ALA A 233 3.29 -19.68 -11.18
N ALA A 234 4.45 -19.14 -11.60
CA ALA A 234 5.70 -19.25 -10.84
C ALA A 234 5.56 -18.55 -9.46
N GLN A 235 4.94 -17.37 -9.41
CA GLN A 235 4.67 -16.67 -8.17
C GLN A 235 3.75 -17.48 -7.25
N ALA A 236 2.63 -17.99 -7.78
CA ALA A 236 1.65 -18.75 -7.00
C ALA A 236 2.26 -20.03 -6.42
N ARG A 237 3.04 -20.82 -7.22
CA ARG A 237 3.72 -22.01 -6.72
C ARG A 237 4.72 -21.70 -5.61
N ALA A 238 5.50 -20.63 -5.77
CA ALA A 238 6.46 -20.21 -4.76
C ALA A 238 5.79 -19.65 -3.49
N ALA A 239 4.53 -19.16 -3.59
CA ALA A 239 3.75 -18.66 -2.46
C ALA A 239 3.14 -19.79 -1.59
N LEU A 240 2.99 -21.03 -2.11
CA LEU A 240 2.43 -22.14 -1.34
C LEU A 240 3.16 -22.31 0.00
N PRO A 241 2.44 -22.39 1.15
CA PRO A 241 3.02 -22.44 2.49
C PRO A 241 3.41 -23.88 2.89
N THR A 242 4.18 -24.56 2.03
CA THR A 242 4.66 -25.91 2.30
C THR A 242 6.18 -25.98 2.13
N VAL A 243 6.84 -26.75 2.98
CA VAL A 243 8.31 -26.95 2.93
C VAL A 243 8.76 -27.39 1.54
N ASP A 244 8.02 -28.29 0.90
CA ASP A 244 8.37 -28.80 -0.42
C ASP A 244 8.25 -27.74 -1.51
N ALA A 245 7.18 -26.93 -1.51
CA ALA A 245 7.04 -25.82 -2.44
C ALA A 245 8.14 -24.77 -2.24
N LYS A 246 8.47 -24.44 -0.99
CA LYS A 246 9.56 -23.49 -0.69
C LYS A 246 10.92 -24.05 -1.13
N ARG A 247 11.17 -25.36 -0.94
CA ARG A 247 12.41 -25.99 -1.41
C ARG A 247 12.53 -25.98 -2.93
N VAL A 248 11.45 -26.29 -3.65
CA VAL A 248 11.42 -26.24 -5.11
C VAL A 248 11.63 -24.82 -5.63
N ALA A 249 10.95 -23.85 -5.04
CA ALA A 249 11.11 -22.44 -5.40
C ALA A 249 12.55 -21.95 -5.16
N TRP A 250 13.14 -22.29 -4.00
CA TRP A 250 14.52 -21.95 -3.67
C TRP A 250 15.51 -22.54 -4.68
N ALA A 251 15.42 -23.86 -4.95
CA ALA A 251 16.28 -24.51 -5.94
C ALA A 251 16.15 -23.87 -7.32
N SER A 252 14.92 -23.55 -7.74
CA SER A 252 14.67 -22.87 -9.01
C SER A 252 15.32 -21.48 -9.08
N LEU A 253 15.33 -20.73 -7.97
CA LEU A 253 15.91 -19.38 -7.92
C LEU A 253 17.44 -19.35 -7.87
N ILE A 254 18.06 -20.40 -7.30
CA ILE A 254 19.51 -20.43 -7.03
C ILE A 254 20.27 -21.30 -8.04
N ASP A 255 19.68 -22.42 -8.48
CA ASP A 255 20.36 -23.42 -9.29
C ASP A 255 20.02 -23.34 -10.79
N ASN A 256 19.14 -22.43 -11.21
CA ASN A 256 18.68 -22.33 -12.58
C ASN A 256 19.01 -20.96 -13.21
N ASP A 257 20.10 -20.88 -13.96
CA ASP A 257 20.57 -19.67 -14.64
C ASP A 257 19.78 -19.33 -15.92
N ASP A 258 18.93 -20.24 -16.42
CA ASP A 258 18.22 -20.10 -17.68
C ASP A 258 16.83 -19.42 -17.51
N LEU A 259 16.40 -19.12 -16.28
CA LEU A 259 15.10 -18.48 -16.04
C LEU A 259 15.09 -17.03 -16.51
N PRO A 260 14.01 -16.59 -17.22
CA PRO A 260 13.81 -15.18 -17.50
C PRO A 260 13.77 -14.35 -16.21
N ASN A 261 14.36 -13.14 -16.22
CA ASN A 261 14.39 -12.24 -15.06
C ASN A 261 13.00 -11.94 -14.49
N THR A 262 11.96 -11.90 -15.32
CA THR A 262 10.57 -11.67 -14.89
C THR A 262 10.04 -12.84 -14.07
N VAL A 263 10.34 -14.08 -14.49
CA VAL A 263 9.98 -15.30 -13.75
C VAL A 263 10.72 -15.37 -12.43
N VAL A 264 12.02 -15.03 -12.40
CA VAL A 264 12.82 -14.97 -11.16
C VAL A 264 12.21 -13.98 -10.17
N ARG A 265 11.85 -12.77 -10.63
CA ARG A 265 11.19 -11.76 -9.77
C ARG A 265 9.85 -12.25 -9.23
N SER A 266 9.03 -12.86 -10.07
CA SER A 266 7.72 -13.37 -9.70
C SER A 266 7.84 -14.51 -8.69
N ALA A 267 8.72 -15.48 -8.93
CA ALA A 267 8.97 -16.57 -7.99
C ALA A 267 9.55 -16.07 -6.67
N ALA A 268 10.48 -15.12 -6.69
CA ALA A 268 11.02 -14.50 -5.47
C ALA A 268 9.94 -13.78 -4.68
N ALA A 269 9.05 -13.02 -5.34
CA ALA A 269 7.92 -12.35 -4.68
C ALA A 269 6.97 -13.35 -4.02
N GLY A 270 6.66 -14.48 -4.68
CA GLY A 270 5.86 -15.55 -4.09
C GLY A 270 6.57 -16.24 -2.91
N PHE A 271 7.88 -16.48 -3.02
CA PHE A 271 8.67 -17.14 -1.98
C PHE A 271 8.66 -16.36 -0.66
N VAL A 272 8.78 -15.02 -0.73
CA VAL A 272 8.77 -14.13 0.45
C VAL A 272 7.38 -13.61 0.80
N HIS A 273 6.30 -14.20 0.26
CA HIS A 273 4.96 -13.74 0.56
C HIS A 273 4.68 -13.81 2.07
N PRO A 274 4.21 -12.72 2.71
CA PRO A 274 4.10 -12.63 4.18
C PRO A 274 3.26 -13.73 4.83
N ALA A 275 2.22 -14.22 4.16
CA ALA A 275 1.36 -15.29 4.66
C ALA A 275 2.02 -16.69 4.60
N GLY A 276 3.09 -16.87 3.82
CA GLY A 276 3.76 -18.16 3.62
C GLY A 276 5.15 -18.25 4.24
N THR A 277 5.56 -17.31 5.09
CA THR A 277 6.92 -17.25 5.64
C THR A 277 7.16 -18.12 6.89
N ASP A 278 6.11 -18.71 7.45
CA ASP A 278 6.23 -19.57 8.65
C ASP A 278 6.44 -21.06 8.31
N ALA A 279 6.64 -21.39 7.01
CA ALA A 279 6.81 -22.76 6.52
C ALA A 279 8.26 -23.23 6.48
#